data_b1fca0de82cceca1fa73258c5a917004
#
_entry.id   b1fca0de82cceca1fa73258c5a917004
#
_cell.length_a   1.000
_cell.length_b   1.000
_cell.length_c   1.000
_cell.angle_alpha   90.00
_cell.angle_beta   90.00
_cell.angle_gamma   90.00
#
_symmetry.space_group_name_H-M   'P 1'
#
loop_
_entity.id
_entity.type
_entity.pdbx_description
1 polymer ?
#
loop_
_entity_poly.entity_id
_entity_poly.type
_entity_poly.pdbx_seq_one_letter_code
_entity_poly.pdbx_strand_id
1 'polypeptide(L)'
;MKILLSPAKSLDYKSDLPTLETSVGCFLNEAQYLNNILKEKSPKDLSELMGISSSLGELNYQRNNSWSLPFSSKNARQSIYAFSGDVYRGLDSYTIDDGKIDFMQNSVRIISGLYGLLKPLDLIQPYRLEMGTKMPVDDNKNLYEYWRHKITTQLNKELANDEPVLNLASNEYFKAIDTKVVKTAIYTANFKQLKNGEYKTIAIFSKKARGMMTRFIIDNNITDVNDLKSFNYDGYVFHESISTEKEFIFTR
;
A
#
# COMPACT_ATOMS: atom_id res chain seq x y z
N MET A 1 -8.20 10.21 10.11
CA MET A 1 -7.47 10.34 8.83
C MET A 1 -7.20 8.97 8.23
N LYS A 2 -7.49 8.74 6.94
CA LYS A 2 -7.09 7.50 6.23
C LYS A 2 -5.75 7.71 5.54
N ILE A 3 -4.86 6.73 5.68
CA ILE A 3 -3.49 6.77 5.14
C ILE A 3 -3.38 5.74 4.02
N LEU A 4 -3.05 6.16 2.81
CA LEU A 4 -2.90 5.26 1.67
C LEU A 4 -1.42 4.88 1.47
N LEU A 5 -1.12 3.59 1.43
CA LEU A 5 0.20 3.03 1.17
C LEU A 5 0.24 2.19 -0.11
N SER A 6 1.42 2.07 -0.68
CA SER A 6 1.71 1.05 -1.70
C SER A 6 2.08 -0.27 -1.04
N PRO A 7 1.85 -1.43 -1.70
CA PRO A 7 2.35 -2.72 -1.27
C PRO A 7 3.86 -2.82 -1.50
N ALA A 8 4.43 -3.97 -1.22
CA ALA A 8 5.81 -4.29 -1.57
C ALA A 8 5.88 -5.52 -2.50
N LYS A 9 6.94 -5.56 -3.33
CA LYS A 9 7.23 -6.72 -4.18
C LYS A 9 7.81 -7.89 -3.38
N SER A 10 8.54 -7.59 -2.31
CA SER A 10 9.09 -8.57 -1.39
C SER A 10 8.07 -8.86 -0.29
N LEU A 11 8.03 -10.11 0.14
CA LEU A 11 7.10 -10.60 1.15
C LEU A 11 7.85 -11.34 2.25
N ASP A 12 7.39 -11.20 3.48
CA ASP A 12 7.83 -11.94 4.65
C ASP A 12 6.71 -12.88 5.12
N TYR A 13 7.00 -14.18 5.12
CA TYR A 13 6.13 -15.24 5.63
C TYR A 13 6.83 -16.10 6.69
N LYS A 14 7.96 -15.61 7.25
CA LYS A 14 8.81 -16.38 8.16
C LYS A 14 8.91 -15.80 9.56
N SER A 15 8.93 -14.46 9.68
CA SER A 15 9.09 -13.81 10.99
C SER A 15 7.91 -14.10 11.90
N ASP A 16 8.12 -14.18 13.21
CA ASP A 16 7.07 -14.33 14.19
C ASP A 16 6.11 -13.14 14.17
N LEU A 17 4.82 -13.40 14.34
CA LEU A 17 3.80 -12.36 14.30
C LEU A 17 3.63 -11.70 15.67
N PRO A 18 3.59 -10.35 15.74
CA PRO A 18 3.32 -9.64 17.00
C PRO A 18 1.91 -9.88 17.52
N THR A 19 0.94 -10.10 16.64
CA THR A 19 -0.46 -10.37 17.01
C THR A 19 -1.04 -11.48 16.15
N LEU A 20 -1.98 -12.23 16.73
CA LEU A 20 -2.76 -13.25 16.03
C LEU A 20 -4.10 -12.73 15.49
N GLU A 21 -4.42 -11.45 15.74
CA GLU A 21 -5.62 -10.83 15.20
C GLU A 21 -5.57 -10.77 13.68
N THR A 22 -6.68 -11.07 13.05
CA THR A 22 -6.80 -11.08 11.59
C THR A 22 -8.12 -10.48 11.14
N SER A 23 -8.14 -9.96 9.92
CA SER A 23 -9.36 -9.56 9.22
C SER A 23 -9.39 -10.13 7.80
N VAL A 24 -10.52 -9.98 7.15
CA VAL A 24 -10.76 -10.51 5.80
C VAL A 24 -10.89 -9.35 4.82
N GLY A 25 -10.10 -9.36 3.76
CA GLY A 25 -10.14 -8.33 2.72
C GLY A 25 -11.50 -8.25 2.02
N CYS A 26 -11.96 -7.03 1.74
CA CYS A 26 -13.28 -6.79 1.16
C CYS A 26 -13.43 -7.23 -0.31
N PHE A 27 -12.32 -7.50 -1.02
CA PHE A 27 -12.30 -7.85 -2.44
C PHE A 27 -11.73 -9.24 -2.72
N LEU A 28 -11.99 -10.23 -1.84
CA LEU A 28 -11.46 -11.58 -2.04
C LEU A 28 -12.03 -12.29 -3.27
N ASN A 29 -13.27 -12.04 -3.64
CA ASN A 29 -13.88 -12.58 -4.87
C ASN A 29 -13.19 -12.03 -6.11
N GLU A 30 -12.93 -10.73 -6.13
CA GLU A 30 -12.18 -10.06 -7.20
C GLU A 30 -10.73 -10.57 -7.25
N ALA A 31 -10.09 -10.75 -6.10
CA ALA A 31 -8.74 -11.31 -6.02
C ALA A 31 -8.69 -12.74 -6.56
N GLN A 32 -9.66 -13.57 -6.22
CA GLN A 32 -9.80 -14.92 -6.77
C GLN A 32 -9.97 -14.88 -8.28
N TYR A 33 -10.84 -14.00 -8.78
CA TYR A 33 -11.07 -13.84 -10.21
C TYR A 33 -9.78 -13.46 -10.95
N LEU A 34 -9.06 -12.44 -10.47
CA LEU A 34 -7.77 -12.05 -11.06
C LEU A 34 -6.73 -13.16 -10.96
N ASN A 35 -6.68 -13.87 -9.84
CA ASN A 35 -5.76 -14.98 -9.68
C ASN A 35 -6.08 -16.14 -10.65
N ASN A 36 -7.35 -16.41 -10.94
CA ASN A 36 -7.74 -17.42 -11.94
C ASN A 36 -7.20 -17.05 -13.32
N ILE A 37 -7.27 -15.77 -13.74
CA ILE A 37 -6.65 -15.29 -14.99
C ILE A 37 -5.13 -15.51 -14.99
N LEU A 38 -4.46 -15.29 -13.84
CA LEU A 38 -3.02 -15.49 -13.70
C LEU A 38 -2.63 -16.98 -13.70
N LYS A 39 -3.47 -17.86 -13.18
CA LYS A 39 -3.27 -19.33 -13.18
C LYS A 39 -3.21 -19.93 -14.58
N GLU A 40 -3.93 -19.35 -15.54
CA GLU A 40 -3.94 -19.81 -16.94
C GLU A 40 -2.66 -19.48 -17.69
N LYS A 41 -1.78 -18.65 -17.12
CA LYS A 41 -0.54 -18.21 -17.74
C LYS A 41 0.62 -19.13 -17.39
N SER A 42 1.44 -19.46 -18.39
CA SER A 42 2.70 -20.17 -18.15
C SER A 42 3.71 -19.27 -17.39
N PRO A 43 4.77 -19.85 -16.80
CA PRO A 43 5.86 -19.07 -16.20
C PRO A 43 6.48 -18.04 -17.15
N LYS A 44 6.58 -18.39 -18.44
CA LYS A 44 7.10 -17.49 -19.48
C LYS A 44 6.14 -16.31 -19.70
N ASP A 45 4.84 -16.56 -19.83
CA ASP A 45 3.84 -15.51 -20.01
C ASP A 45 3.80 -14.57 -18.81
N LEU A 46 3.93 -15.08 -17.59
CA LEU A 46 4.04 -14.26 -16.36
C LEU A 46 5.29 -13.39 -16.37
N SER A 47 6.43 -13.95 -16.84
CA SER A 47 7.67 -13.18 -16.95
C SER A 47 7.54 -12.02 -17.94
N GLU A 48 6.93 -12.26 -19.10
CA GLU A 48 6.67 -11.25 -20.13
C GLU A 48 5.65 -10.21 -19.63
N LEU A 49 4.52 -10.65 -19.08
CA LEU A 49 3.44 -9.79 -18.58
C LEU A 49 3.93 -8.80 -17.51
N MET A 50 4.75 -9.28 -16.58
CA MET A 50 5.20 -8.50 -15.42
C MET A 50 6.60 -7.87 -15.62
N GLY A 51 7.28 -8.16 -16.74
CA GLY A 51 8.65 -7.69 -17.00
C GLY A 51 9.65 -8.18 -15.96
N ILE A 52 9.60 -9.48 -15.60
CA ILE A 52 10.42 -10.09 -14.54
C ILE A 52 11.27 -11.25 -15.08
N SER A 53 12.28 -11.66 -14.31
CA SER A 53 13.13 -12.80 -14.68
C SER A 53 12.34 -14.11 -14.75
N SER A 54 12.86 -15.09 -15.50
CA SER A 54 12.24 -16.42 -15.61
C SER A 54 12.09 -17.11 -14.25
N SER A 55 13.06 -16.94 -13.35
CA SER A 55 12.98 -17.49 -11.98
C SER A 55 11.85 -16.86 -11.16
N LEU A 56 11.60 -15.57 -11.33
CA LEU A 56 10.45 -14.90 -10.70
C LEU A 56 9.12 -15.29 -11.39
N GLY A 57 9.14 -15.55 -12.69
CA GLY A 57 7.98 -16.08 -13.42
C GLY A 57 7.56 -17.42 -12.87
N GLU A 58 8.52 -18.35 -12.71
CA GLU A 58 8.29 -19.67 -12.12
C GLU A 58 7.76 -19.58 -10.68
N LEU A 59 8.41 -18.76 -9.84
CA LEU A 59 7.96 -18.55 -8.46
C LEU A 59 6.49 -18.05 -8.40
N ASN A 60 6.12 -17.10 -9.26
CA ASN A 60 4.77 -16.56 -9.23
C ASN A 60 3.74 -17.49 -9.88
N TYR A 61 4.13 -18.31 -10.83
CA TYR A 61 3.32 -19.42 -11.32
C TYR A 61 2.94 -20.37 -10.18
N GLN A 62 3.92 -20.79 -9.38
CA GLN A 62 3.69 -21.65 -8.21
C GLN A 62 2.80 -20.96 -7.17
N ARG A 63 3.03 -19.68 -6.87
CA ARG A 63 2.20 -18.88 -5.95
C ARG A 63 0.75 -18.79 -6.41
N ASN A 64 0.53 -18.48 -7.69
CA ASN A 64 -0.83 -18.38 -8.24
C ASN A 64 -1.55 -19.74 -8.14
N ASN A 65 -0.88 -20.86 -8.46
CA ASN A 65 -1.48 -22.18 -8.37
C ASN A 65 -1.77 -22.62 -6.93
N SER A 66 -0.94 -22.22 -5.97
CA SER A 66 -1.14 -22.54 -4.55
C SER A 66 -2.19 -21.65 -3.88
N TRP A 67 -2.51 -20.49 -4.48
CA TRP A 67 -3.47 -19.55 -3.93
C TRP A 67 -4.88 -20.16 -3.89
N SER A 68 -5.51 -20.15 -2.73
CA SER A 68 -6.81 -20.80 -2.51
C SER A 68 -7.59 -20.18 -1.36
N LEU A 69 -8.90 -20.17 -1.46
CA LEU A 69 -9.83 -19.84 -0.37
C LEU A 69 -10.27 -21.11 0.38
N PRO A 70 -10.68 -20.99 1.66
CA PRO A 70 -10.71 -19.79 2.48
C PRO A 70 -9.33 -19.42 3.03
N PHE A 71 -9.12 -18.12 3.33
CA PHE A 71 -7.91 -17.67 4.04
C PHE A 71 -7.99 -17.98 5.53
N SER A 72 -6.86 -18.37 6.08
CA SER A 72 -6.68 -18.63 7.51
C SER A 72 -5.24 -18.34 7.91
N SER A 73 -4.95 -18.29 9.19
CA SER A 73 -3.57 -18.14 9.70
C SER A 73 -2.61 -19.28 9.27
N LYS A 74 -3.13 -20.38 8.73
CA LYS A 74 -2.31 -21.50 8.23
C LYS A 74 -1.80 -21.29 6.81
N ASN A 75 -2.51 -20.53 5.99
CA ASN A 75 -2.20 -20.35 4.56
C ASN A 75 -2.06 -18.89 4.12
N ALA A 76 -2.28 -17.93 5.02
CA ALA A 76 -2.24 -16.50 4.75
C ALA A 76 -1.64 -15.74 5.94
N ARG A 77 -1.23 -14.49 5.71
CA ARG A 77 -0.60 -13.62 6.70
C ARG A 77 -1.22 -12.23 6.60
N GLN A 78 -1.28 -11.49 7.71
CA GLN A 78 -1.75 -10.10 7.73
C GLN A 78 -0.90 -9.25 6.78
N SER A 79 -1.55 -8.42 5.97
CA SER A 79 -0.91 -7.67 4.89
C SER A 79 0.22 -6.78 5.39
N ILE A 80 0.05 -6.14 6.55
CA ILE A 80 1.06 -5.24 7.13
C ILE A 80 2.36 -5.97 7.53
N TYR A 81 2.28 -7.23 7.92
CA TYR A 81 3.42 -8.08 8.28
C TYR A 81 3.91 -8.91 7.10
N ALA A 82 3.08 -9.13 6.09
CA ALA A 82 3.46 -9.85 4.89
C ALA A 82 4.30 -9.00 3.93
N PHE A 83 3.97 -7.71 3.77
CA PHE A 83 4.75 -6.85 2.90
C PHE A 83 6.11 -6.49 3.51
N SER A 84 7.18 -6.64 2.73
CA SER A 84 8.56 -6.34 3.13
C SER A 84 9.25 -5.51 2.04
N GLY A 85 9.77 -4.34 2.42
CA GLY A 85 10.44 -3.40 1.51
C GLY A 85 10.67 -2.06 2.18
N ASP A 86 11.15 -1.06 1.44
CA ASP A 86 11.60 0.20 2.03
C ASP A 86 10.51 0.93 2.82
N VAL A 87 9.26 0.93 2.36
CA VAL A 87 8.12 1.51 3.09
C VAL A 87 7.94 0.78 4.41
N TYR A 88 7.89 -0.54 4.38
CA TYR A 88 7.63 -1.38 5.56
C TYR A 88 8.80 -1.42 6.53
N ARG A 89 10.05 -1.28 6.03
CA ARG A 89 11.22 -1.02 6.90
C ARG A 89 11.16 0.33 7.61
N GLY A 90 10.61 1.34 6.95
CA GLY A 90 10.39 2.65 7.59
C GLY A 90 9.23 2.65 8.57
N LEU A 91 8.19 1.87 8.31
CA LEU A 91 7.04 1.67 9.19
C LEU A 91 7.40 0.84 10.43
N ASP A 92 8.23 -0.19 10.23
CA ASP A 92 8.64 -1.14 11.28
C ASP A 92 7.46 -1.70 12.08
N SER A 93 6.50 -2.30 11.34
CA SER A 93 5.22 -2.74 11.89
C SER A 93 5.34 -3.78 13.02
N TYR A 94 6.43 -4.52 13.06
CA TYR A 94 6.68 -5.53 14.09
C TYR A 94 6.97 -4.95 15.48
N THR A 95 7.29 -3.67 15.58
CA THR A 95 7.58 -2.95 16.83
C THR A 95 6.50 -1.94 17.23
N ILE A 96 5.35 -1.96 16.55
CA ILE A 96 4.20 -1.14 16.93
C ILE A 96 3.61 -1.69 18.23
N ASP A 97 3.36 -0.79 19.18
CA ASP A 97 2.72 -1.12 20.47
C ASP A 97 1.34 -1.73 20.25
N ASP A 98 1.01 -2.77 21.03
CA ASP A 98 -0.28 -3.47 20.93
C ASP A 98 -1.48 -2.52 21.07
N GLY A 99 -1.37 -1.51 21.94
CA GLY A 99 -2.40 -0.48 22.11
C GLY A 99 -2.61 0.44 20.89
N LYS A 100 -1.76 0.33 19.85
CA LYS A 100 -1.87 1.10 18.60
C LYS A 100 -2.40 0.28 17.42
N ILE A 101 -2.58 -1.03 17.59
CA ILE A 101 -3.03 -1.93 16.49
C ILE A 101 -4.40 -1.51 15.96
N ASP A 102 -5.35 -1.18 16.83
CA ASP A 102 -6.67 -0.72 16.43
C ASP A 102 -6.62 0.60 15.66
N PHE A 103 -5.78 1.55 16.10
CA PHE A 103 -5.60 2.80 15.37
C PHE A 103 -4.99 2.55 14.00
N MET A 104 -3.96 1.72 13.89
CA MET A 104 -3.36 1.31 12.63
C MET A 104 -4.40 0.63 11.71
N GLN A 105 -5.16 -0.35 12.22
CA GLN A 105 -6.18 -1.09 11.47
C GLN A 105 -7.27 -0.17 10.92
N ASN A 106 -7.65 0.85 11.68
CA ASN A 106 -8.68 1.80 11.29
C ASN A 106 -8.16 2.88 10.33
N SER A 107 -6.89 3.26 10.42
CA SER A 107 -6.33 4.40 9.68
C SER A 107 -5.62 3.99 8.40
N VAL A 108 -4.86 2.89 8.37
CA VAL A 108 -4.02 2.53 7.21
C VAL A 108 -4.80 1.72 6.18
N ARG A 109 -4.54 2.01 4.90
CA ARG A 109 -5.04 1.26 3.73
C ARG A 109 -3.90 1.01 2.76
N ILE A 110 -3.78 -0.22 2.29
CA ILE A 110 -2.75 -0.63 1.33
C ILE A 110 -3.44 -0.91 0.00
N ILE A 111 -3.05 -0.17 -1.04
CA ILE A 111 -3.57 -0.36 -2.40
C ILE A 111 -2.82 -1.53 -3.04
N SER A 112 -3.53 -2.52 -3.55
CA SER A 112 -2.95 -3.75 -4.12
C SER A 112 -3.47 -4.03 -5.52
N GLY A 113 -2.59 -4.49 -6.42
CA GLY A 113 -2.99 -4.91 -7.77
C GLY A 113 -3.85 -6.16 -7.77
N LEU A 114 -3.68 -7.07 -6.80
CA LEU A 114 -4.49 -8.30 -6.67
C LEU A 114 -5.68 -8.13 -5.75
N TYR A 115 -5.49 -7.49 -4.59
CA TYR A 115 -6.49 -7.43 -3.52
C TYR A 115 -7.26 -6.10 -3.45
N GLY A 116 -7.01 -5.17 -4.37
CA GLY A 116 -7.67 -3.86 -4.40
C GLY A 116 -7.27 -2.96 -3.23
N LEU A 117 -8.04 -2.94 -2.16
CA LEU A 117 -7.81 -2.14 -0.95
C LEU A 117 -7.78 -3.05 0.28
N LEU A 118 -6.67 -3.03 0.99
CA LEU A 118 -6.43 -3.86 2.18
C LEU A 118 -6.36 -2.99 3.44
N LYS A 119 -6.87 -3.54 4.54
CA LYS A 119 -6.54 -3.10 5.90
C LYS A 119 -5.28 -3.83 6.39
N PRO A 120 -4.56 -3.30 7.38
CA PRO A 120 -3.34 -3.91 7.92
C PRO A 120 -3.45 -5.38 8.29
N LEU A 121 -4.51 -5.78 8.98
CA LEU A 121 -4.72 -7.14 9.45
C LEU A 121 -5.45 -8.06 8.46
N ASP A 122 -5.78 -7.56 7.25
CA ASP A 122 -6.37 -8.39 6.21
C ASP A 122 -5.38 -9.47 5.77
N LEU A 123 -5.85 -10.71 5.79
CA LEU A 123 -5.06 -11.85 5.36
C LEU A 123 -4.81 -11.82 3.86
N ILE A 124 -3.56 -12.06 3.47
CA ILE A 124 -3.13 -12.22 2.09
C ILE A 124 -2.27 -13.47 1.93
N GLN A 125 -2.31 -14.08 0.76
CA GLN A 125 -1.37 -15.12 0.34
C GLN A 125 -0.29 -14.51 -0.56
N PRO A 126 0.88 -15.17 -0.71
CA PRO A 126 1.96 -14.68 -1.55
C PRO A 126 1.52 -14.47 -3.00
N TYR A 127 1.81 -13.31 -3.55
CA TYR A 127 1.48 -12.94 -4.93
C TYR A 127 2.48 -11.93 -5.49
N ARG A 128 2.40 -11.71 -6.80
CA ARG A 128 2.96 -10.55 -7.46
C ARG A 128 2.02 -10.12 -8.58
N LEU A 129 1.44 -8.95 -8.42
CA LEU A 129 0.68 -8.25 -9.45
C LEU A 129 0.76 -6.76 -9.15
N GLU A 130 1.55 -6.02 -9.93
CA GLU A 130 1.72 -4.58 -9.77
C GLU A 130 0.53 -3.87 -10.42
N MET A 131 0.08 -2.74 -9.87
CA MET A 131 -1.08 -2.00 -10.40
C MET A 131 -0.85 -1.51 -11.83
N GLY A 132 0.40 -1.22 -12.19
CA GLY A 132 0.80 -0.81 -13.53
C GLY A 132 0.91 -1.94 -14.55
N THR A 133 0.68 -3.20 -14.15
CA THR A 133 0.73 -4.36 -15.08
C THR A 133 -0.33 -4.20 -16.16
N LYS A 134 0.07 -4.32 -17.42
CA LYS A 134 -0.82 -4.22 -18.59
C LYS A 134 -1.61 -5.51 -18.79
N MET A 135 -2.46 -5.84 -17.83
CA MET A 135 -3.31 -7.01 -17.85
C MET A 135 -4.76 -6.59 -18.12
N PRO A 136 -5.33 -6.93 -19.28
CA PRO A 136 -6.76 -6.75 -19.54
C PRO A 136 -7.58 -7.65 -18.59
N VAL A 137 -8.72 -7.16 -18.15
CA VAL A 137 -9.67 -7.88 -17.28
C VAL A 137 -11.08 -7.60 -17.78
N ASP A 138 -11.73 -8.57 -18.38
CA ASP A 138 -13.00 -8.41 -19.08
C ASP A 138 -12.92 -7.26 -20.12
N ASP A 139 -13.85 -6.32 -20.07
CA ASP A 139 -13.87 -5.13 -20.94
C ASP A 139 -12.86 -4.04 -20.51
N ASN A 140 -12.17 -4.23 -19.37
CA ASN A 140 -11.21 -3.26 -18.86
C ASN A 140 -9.83 -3.49 -19.50
N LYS A 141 -9.22 -2.43 -20.02
CA LYS A 141 -7.92 -2.48 -20.69
C LYS A 141 -6.75 -2.78 -19.75
N ASN A 142 -6.91 -2.54 -18.44
CA ASN A 142 -5.87 -2.67 -17.45
C ASN A 142 -6.45 -2.69 -16.03
N LEU A 143 -5.59 -2.93 -15.03
CA LEU A 143 -5.99 -2.97 -13.62
C LEU A 143 -6.49 -1.63 -13.08
N TYR A 144 -6.07 -0.49 -13.64
CA TYR A 144 -6.59 0.81 -13.21
C TYR A 144 -8.08 0.95 -13.53
N GLU A 145 -8.50 0.55 -14.73
CA GLU A 145 -9.92 0.58 -15.13
C GLU A 145 -10.72 -0.39 -14.28
N TYR A 146 -10.21 -1.60 -14.05
CA TYR A 146 -10.86 -2.63 -13.24
C TYR A 146 -11.05 -2.20 -11.77
N TRP A 147 -10.05 -1.56 -11.17
CA TRP A 147 -10.04 -1.27 -9.74
C TRP A 147 -10.59 0.12 -9.37
N ARG A 148 -10.46 1.12 -10.23
CA ARG A 148 -10.68 2.53 -9.89
C ARG A 148 -12.02 2.78 -9.19
N HIS A 149 -13.10 2.32 -9.78
CA HIS A 149 -14.43 2.51 -9.20
C HIS A 149 -14.61 1.71 -7.90
N LYS A 150 -14.17 0.45 -7.88
CA LYS A 150 -14.31 -0.44 -6.72
C LYS A 150 -13.56 0.11 -5.51
N ILE A 151 -12.27 0.43 -5.67
CA ILE A 151 -11.42 0.94 -4.58
C ILE A 151 -11.94 2.29 -4.09
N THR A 152 -12.29 3.20 -4.99
CA THR A 152 -12.75 4.54 -4.60
C THR A 152 -14.10 4.49 -3.88
N THR A 153 -15.01 3.64 -4.33
CA THR A 153 -16.30 3.41 -3.65
C THR A 153 -16.08 2.82 -2.26
N GLN A 154 -15.20 1.84 -2.11
CA GLN A 154 -14.89 1.24 -0.80
C GLN A 154 -14.23 2.26 0.13
N LEU A 155 -13.25 3.03 -0.36
CA LEU A 155 -12.64 4.10 0.43
C LEU A 155 -13.69 5.10 0.93
N ASN A 156 -14.59 5.54 0.04
CA ASN A 156 -15.67 6.45 0.41
C ASN A 156 -16.66 5.88 1.44
N LYS A 157 -16.89 4.57 1.47
CA LYS A 157 -17.70 3.92 2.51
C LYS A 157 -17.02 3.92 3.87
N GLU A 158 -15.71 3.88 3.89
CA GLU A 158 -14.91 3.81 5.11
C GLU A 158 -14.56 5.20 5.70
N LEU A 159 -14.69 6.26 4.90
CA LEU A 159 -14.45 7.62 5.33
C LEU A 159 -15.61 8.13 6.18
N ALA A 160 -15.28 8.61 7.40
CA ALA A 160 -16.20 9.43 8.20
C ALA A 160 -16.39 10.83 7.54
N ASN A 161 -17.36 11.60 8.03
CA ASN A 161 -17.55 12.97 7.57
C ASN A 161 -16.28 13.79 7.86
N ASP A 162 -15.82 14.51 6.84
CA ASP A 162 -14.63 15.38 6.90
C ASP A 162 -13.31 14.66 7.27
N GLU A 163 -13.30 13.33 7.29
CA GLU A 163 -12.08 12.56 7.55
C GLU A 163 -11.11 12.68 6.37
N PRO A 164 -9.94 13.34 6.54
CA PRO A 164 -9.02 13.54 5.43
C PRO A 164 -8.33 12.25 5.00
N VAL A 165 -7.92 12.22 3.73
CA VAL A 165 -7.09 11.15 3.17
C VAL A 165 -5.67 11.66 3.01
N LEU A 166 -4.69 10.95 3.57
CA LEU A 166 -3.27 11.19 3.36
C LEU A 166 -2.72 10.19 2.34
N ASN A 167 -2.27 10.69 1.21
CA ASN A 167 -1.59 9.89 0.21
C ASN A 167 -0.09 9.77 0.53
N LEU A 168 0.32 8.56 0.92
CA LEU A 168 1.72 8.11 1.01
C LEU A 168 2.01 6.97 0.02
N ALA A 169 1.06 6.64 -0.86
CA ALA A 169 1.29 5.69 -1.94
C ALA A 169 2.13 6.32 -3.08
N SER A 170 2.75 5.47 -3.88
CA SER A 170 3.40 5.91 -5.11
C SER A 170 2.36 6.32 -6.15
N ASN A 171 2.76 7.13 -7.13
CA ASN A 171 1.89 7.53 -8.24
C ASN A 171 1.30 6.32 -8.98
N GLU A 172 2.05 5.21 -9.08
CA GLU A 172 1.56 3.99 -9.69
C GLU A 172 0.29 3.48 -8.99
N TYR A 173 0.32 3.38 -7.66
CA TYR A 173 -0.82 2.86 -6.89
C TYR A 173 -1.91 3.91 -6.67
N PHE A 174 -1.52 5.15 -6.44
CA PHE A 174 -2.49 6.23 -6.19
C PHE A 174 -3.39 6.52 -7.41
N LYS A 175 -2.92 6.29 -8.64
CA LYS A 175 -3.74 6.38 -9.86
C LYS A 175 -4.95 5.44 -9.90
N ALA A 176 -4.97 4.40 -9.05
CA ALA A 176 -6.14 3.54 -8.90
C ALA A 176 -7.29 4.19 -8.08
N ILE A 177 -7.06 5.38 -7.52
CA ILE A 177 -8.08 6.18 -6.85
C ILE A 177 -8.62 7.23 -7.83
N ASP A 178 -9.94 7.34 -7.95
CA ASP A 178 -10.56 8.46 -8.64
C ASP A 178 -10.71 9.64 -7.69
N THR A 179 -9.71 10.53 -7.71
CA THR A 179 -9.66 11.68 -6.80
C THR A 179 -10.80 12.69 -6.98
N LYS A 180 -11.53 12.63 -8.12
CA LYS A 180 -12.66 13.52 -8.40
C LYS A 180 -13.92 13.15 -7.63
N VAL A 181 -14.04 11.88 -7.22
CA VAL A 181 -15.22 11.36 -6.50
C VAL A 181 -14.93 10.95 -5.06
N VAL A 182 -13.70 11.12 -4.57
CA VAL A 182 -13.41 10.99 -3.14
C VAL A 182 -14.14 12.09 -2.37
N LYS A 183 -14.88 11.72 -1.32
CA LYS A 183 -15.81 12.62 -0.60
C LYS A 183 -15.12 13.69 0.24
N THR A 184 -13.86 13.50 0.60
CA THR A 184 -13.14 14.34 1.55
C THR A 184 -11.84 14.87 0.96
N ALA A 185 -11.19 15.80 1.65
CA ALA A 185 -9.92 16.36 1.20
C ALA A 185 -8.81 15.31 1.14
N ILE A 186 -8.01 15.37 0.09
CA ILE A 186 -6.83 14.53 -0.08
C ILE A 186 -5.58 15.40 0.08
N TYR A 187 -4.69 14.95 0.95
CA TYR A 187 -3.37 15.54 1.18
C TYR A 187 -2.28 14.57 0.71
N THR A 188 -1.17 15.08 0.24
CA THR A 188 -0.02 14.27 -0.17
C THR A 188 1.22 14.72 0.58
N ALA A 189 1.98 13.79 1.16
CA ALA A 189 3.30 14.09 1.72
C ALA A 189 4.40 13.55 0.80
N ASN A 190 5.33 14.43 0.43
CA ASN A 190 6.48 14.15 -0.41
C ASN A 190 7.78 14.40 0.35
N PHE A 191 8.78 13.54 0.09
CA PHE A 191 10.06 13.54 0.79
C PHE A 191 11.19 13.76 -0.20
N LYS A 192 11.94 14.83 0.02
CA LYS A 192 13.05 15.26 -0.86
C LYS A 192 14.34 15.39 -0.07
N GLN A 193 15.44 15.26 -0.76
CA GLN A 193 16.79 15.46 -0.21
C GLN A 193 17.51 16.56 -0.97
N LEU A 194 18.30 17.36 -0.25
CA LEU A 194 19.18 18.33 -0.88
C LEU A 194 20.32 17.58 -1.59
N LYS A 195 20.42 17.74 -2.90
CA LYS A 195 21.48 17.16 -3.72
C LYS A 195 21.93 18.17 -4.77
N ASN A 196 23.19 18.57 -4.72
CA ASN A 196 23.78 19.58 -5.63
C ASN A 196 22.99 20.90 -5.65
N GLY A 197 22.56 21.38 -4.48
CA GLY A 197 21.81 22.64 -4.34
C GLY A 197 20.30 22.56 -4.69
N GLU A 198 19.79 21.40 -5.08
CA GLU A 198 18.38 21.21 -5.43
C GLU A 198 17.71 20.11 -4.60
N TYR A 199 16.43 20.30 -4.26
CA TYR A 199 15.62 19.30 -3.59
C TYR A 199 15.09 18.26 -4.57
N LYS A 200 15.61 17.01 -4.48
CA LYS A 200 15.25 15.89 -5.36
C LYS A 200 14.63 14.74 -4.59
N THR A 201 13.63 14.09 -5.20
CA THR A 201 13.06 12.84 -4.66
C THR A 201 14.00 11.69 -5.04
N ILE A 202 14.57 11.03 -4.01
CA ILE A 202 15.38 9.82 -4.18
C ILE A 202 14.53 8.62 -3.75
N ALA A 203 14.25 7.71 -4.69
CA ALA A 203 13.22 6.69 -4.55
C ALA A 203 13.33 5.84 -3.27
N ILE A 204 14.53 5.34 -2.93
CA ILE A 204 14.73 4.50 -1.75
C ILE A 204 14.45 5.27 -0.45
N PHE A 205 14.92 6.51 -0.36
CA PHE A 205 14.73 7.33 0.82
C PHE A 205 13.29 7.82 0.95
N SER A 206 12.67 8.22 -0.15
CA SER A 206 11.26 8.62 -0.16
C SER A 206 10.32 7.46 0.23
N LYS A 207 10.62 6.23 -0.21
CA LYS A 207 9.87 5.04 0.22
C LYS A 207 9.98 4.82 1.73
N LYS A 208 11.21 4.84 2.26
CA LYS A 208 11.44 4.67 3.71
C LYS A 208 10.74 5.78 4.51
N ALA A 209 10.83 7.03 4.06
CA ALA A 209 10.20 8.18 4.72
C ALA A 209 8.66 8.07 4.77
N ARG A 210 8.01 7.54 3.74
CA ARG A 210 6.56 7.25 3.76
C ARG A 210 6.19 6.26 4.87
N GLY A 211 6.99 5.22 5.04
CA GLY A 211 6.81 4.28 6.16
C GLY A 211 7.03 4.96 7.51
N MET A 212 8.09 5.75 7.66
CA MET A 212 8.36 6.50 8.89
C MET A 212 7.26 7.51 9.22
N MET A 213 6.69 8.20 8.21
CA MET A 213 5.54 9.08 8.41
C MET A 213 4.31 8.30 8.89
N THR A 214 4.06 7.13 8.32
CA THR A 214 2.96 6.25 8.78
C THR A 214 3.20 5.81 10.22
N ARG A 215 4.43 5.44 10.58
CA ARG A 215 4.82 5.10 11.96
C ARG A 215 4.61 6.26 12.91
N PHE A 216 5.06 7.44 12.57
CA PHE A 216 4.89 8.67 13.35
C PHE A 216 3.41 8.97 13.63
N ILE A 217 2.54 8.80 12.62
CA ILE A 217 1.09 8.99 12.76
C ILE A 217 0.51 7.97 13.75
N ILE A 218 0.90 6.71 13.65
CA ILE A 218 0.41 5.63 14.51
C ILE A 218 0.86 5.84 15.96
N ASP A 219 2.15 6.07 16.19
CA ASP A 219 2.71 6.24 17.52
C ASP A 219 2.07 7.40 18.28
N ASN A 220 1.72 8.48 17.57
CA ASN A 220 1.17 9.69 18.15
C ASN A 220 -0.37 9.83 18.01
N ASN A 221 -1.08 8.83 17.46
CA ASN A 221 -2.53 8.85 17.18
C ASN A 221 -2.97 10.12 16.41
N ILE A 222 -2.21 10.53 15.40
CA ILE A 222 -2.45 11.76 14.65
C ILE A 222 -3.69 11.62 13.78
N THR A 223 -4.64 12.51 13.94
CA THR A 223 -5.88 12.59 13.15
C THR A 223 -6.01 13.90 12.37
N ASP A 224 -5.34 14.98 12.80
CA ASP A 224 -5.27 16.25 12.09
C ASP A 224 -4.06 16.28 11.15
N VAL A 225 -4.28 16.68 9.90
CA VAL A 225 -3.22 16.79 8.90
C VAL A 225 -2.17 17.87 9.23
N ASN A 226 -2.53 18.89 10.02
CA ASN A 226 -1.57 19.93 10.43
C ASN A 226 -0.51 19.40 11.39
N ASP A 227 -0.82 18.38 12.18
CA ASP A 227 0.13 17.75 13.11
C ASP A 227 1.24 17.01 12.36
N LEU A 228 1.02 16.65 11.09
CA LEU A 228 2.06 16.07 10.23
C LEU A 228 3.27 16.99 10.07
N LYS A 229 3.09 18.30 10.16
CA LYS A 229 4.17 19.30 10.03
C LYS A 229 5.24 19.16 11.10
N SER A 230 4.92 18.50 12.23
CA SER A 230 5.87 18.22 13.31
C SER A 230 6.73 16.96 13.07
N PHE A 231 6.53 16.24 11.95
CA PHE A 231 7.34 15.07 11.59
C PHE A 231 8.82 15.43 11.45
N ASN A 232 9.67 14.69 12.18
CA ASN A 232 11.12 14.96 12.24
C ASN A 232 12.00 13.69 12.21
N TYR A 233 11.46 12.54 11.77
CA TYR A 233 12.22 11.29 11.73
C TYR A 233 13.29 11.33 10.64
N ASP A 234 14.45 10.75 10.94
CA ASP A 234 15.59 10.61 10.02
C ASP A 234 16.05 11.97 9.41
N GLY A 235 15.92 13.05 10.19
CA GLY A 235 16.34 14.40 9.79
C GLY A 235 15.41 15.11 8.81
N TYR A 236 14.27 14.54 8.47
CA TYR A 236 13.26 15.25 7.68
C TYR A 236 12.57 16.32 8.50
N VAL A 237 12.37 17.49 7.88
CA VAL A 237 11.59 18.60 8.43
C VAL A 237 10.61 19.13 7.39
N PHE A 238 9.48 19.63 7.86
CA PHE A 238 8.48 20.26 6.99
C PHE A 238 9.08 21.54 6.34
N HIS A 239 8.92 21.66 5.03
CA HIS A 239 9.45 22.79 4.27
C HIS A 239 8.30 23.66 3.76
N GLU A 240 7.95 24.68 4.51
CA GLU A 240 6.77 25.52 4.27
C GLU A 240 6.80 26.20 2.89
N SER A 241 7.93 26.82 2.50
CA SER A 241 8.00 27.66 1.30
C SER A 241 7.84 26.91 -0.04
N ILE A 242 7.98 25.57 -0.05
CA ILE A 242 7.79 24.73 -1.24
C ILE A 242 6.61 23.77 -1.09
N SER A 243 5.87 23.87 0.00
CA SER A 243 4.62 23.15 0.25
C SER A 243 3.43 23.95 -0.25
N THR A 244 2.31 23.28 -0.46
CA THR A 244 1.01 23.90 -0.72
C THR A 244 0.02 23.50 0.35
N GLU A 245 -1.21 24.00 0.28
CA GLU A 245 -2.28 23.65 1.22
C GLU A 245 -2.53 22.13 1.31
N LYS A 246 -2.38 21.40 0.18
CA LYS A 246 -2.66 19.96 0.08
C LYS A 246 -1.46 19.09 -0.25
N GLU A 247 -0.30 19.69 -0.49
CA GLU A 247 0.95 18.97 -0.76
C GLU A 247 2.02 19.42 0.22
N PHE A 248 2.33 18.54 1.17
CA PHE A 248 3.33 18.77 2.21
C PHE A 248 4.68 18.20 1.75
N ILE A 249 5.69 19.07 1.73
CA ILE A 249 7.06 18.70 1.35
C ILE A 249 7.92 18.63 2.61
N PHE A 250 8.54 17.48 2.80
CA PHE A 250 9.53 17.27 3.85
C PHE A 250 10.90 17.12 3.23
N THR A 251 11.90 17.80 3.81
CA THR A 251 13.26 17.84 3.26
C THR A 251 14.30 17.47 4.30
N ARG A 252 15.43 16.94 3.85
CA ARG A 252 16.64 16.74 4.65
C ARG A 252 17.90 16.89 3.80
#